data_f22852c804ca5d81296cc1ec3a26d0bb
#
_entry.id   f22852c804ca5d81296cc1ec3a26d0bb
#
_cell.length_a   1.000
_cell.length_b   1.000
_cell.length_c   1.000
_cell.angle_alpha   90.00
_cell.angle_beta   90.00
_cell.angle_gamma   90.00
#
_symmetry.space_group_name_H-M   'P 1'
#
loop_
_entity.id
_entity.type
_entity.pdbx_description
1 polymer ?
#
loop_
_entity_poly.entity_id
_entity_poly.type
_entity_poly.pdbx_seq_one_letter_code
_entity_poly.pdbx_strand_id
1 'polypeptide(L)'
;MRRLVKSFAAIISILLILVLIIQFIVLLPLPNHSLRTSNERSTIRYSETPTVMIPGWGGNTTTYRRMTRYFEKHNYAQKVMTVWVSPTGTVKTGGDFHQQKNSLIQVLYNWNYNASYHPQVHQLTRVLQLLHDRYHIKRMNVIAHSYGGTEFIHAYMGSKQLQKDIQLRKVVFLGVPVEESFGVKVKFVPNLNRGGL
;
A
#
# COMPACT_ATOMS: atom_id res chain seq x y z
N MET A 1 24.15 18.16 38.58
CA MET A 1 24.36 17.12 37.56
C MET A 1 23.23 16.07 37.54
N ARG A 2 22.92 15.33 38.61
CA ARG A 2 21.84 14.31 38.64
C ARG A 2 20.44 14.83 38.29
N ARG A 3 20.05 16.05 38.67
CA ARG A 3 18.74 16.64 38.30
C ARG A 3 18.64 16.94 36.80
N LEU A 4 19.68 17.49 36.20
CA LEU A 4 19.74 17.77 34.74
C LEU A 4 19.62 16.47 33.94
N VAL A 5 20.33 15.40 34.34
CA VAL A 5 20.25 14.10 33.66
C VAL A 5 18.82 13.51 33.75
N LYS A 6 18.17 13.62 34.93
CA LYS A 6 16.78 13.15 35.11
C LYS A 6 15.81 13.95 34.24
N SER A 7 15.96 15.29 34.19
CA SER A 7 15.11 16.13 33.31
C SER A 7 15.31 15.81 31.83
N PHE A 8 16.56 15.60 31.40
CA PHE A 8 16.86 15.24 30.02
C PHE A 8 16.28 13.85 29.63
N ALA A 9 16.43 12.86 30.53
CA ALA A 9 15.83 11.54 30.31
C ALA A 9 14.30 11.61 30.25
N ALA A 10 13.66 12.42 31.08
CA ALA A 10 12.21 12.62 31.06
C ALA A 10 11.75 13.25 29.72
N ILE A 11 12.45 14.26 29.21
CA ILE A 11 12.14 14.89 27.92
C ILE A 11 12.26 13.87 26.78
N ILE A 12 13.33 13.09 26.73
CA ILE A 12 13.50 12.05 25.71
C ILE A 12 12.36 11.03 25.79
N SER A 13 11.99 10.60 26.99
CA SER A 13 10.89 9.64 27.19
C SER A 13 9.56 10.19 26.67
N ILE A 14 9.27 11.45 26.95
CA ILE A 14 8.05 12.12 26.44
C ILE A 14 8.06 12.19 24.91
N LEU A 15 9.19 12.57 24.30
CA LEU A 15 9.32 12.61 22.85
C LEU A 15 9.12 11.23 22.21
N LEU A 16 9.70 10.18 22.79
CA LEU A 16 9.51 8.80 22.31
C LEU A 16 8.03 8.38 22.41
N ILE A 17 7.37 8.68 23.51
CA ILE A 17 5.94 8.39 23.68
C ILE A 17 5.11 9.13 22.63
N LEU A 18 5.39 10.41 22.39
CA LEU A 18 4.70 11.17 21.35
C LEU A 18 4.89 10.58 19.95
N VAL A 19 6.11 10.15 19.60
CA VAL A 19 6.39 9.46 18.32
C VAL A 19 5.58 8.19 18.22
N LEU A 20 5.51 7.37 19.27
CA LEU A 20 4.73 6.13 19.28
C LEU A 20 3.22 6.41 19.14
N ILE A 21 2.71 7.44 19.81
CA ILE A 21 1.30 7.86 19.68
C ILE A 21 1.00 8.30 18.24
N ILE A 22 1.85 9.13 17.65
CA ILE A 22 1.70 9.58 16.26
C ILE A 22 1.73 8.37 15.32
N GLN A 23 2.70 7.46 15.50
CA GLN A 23 2.81 6.24 14.71
C GLN A 23 1.54 5.38 14.82
N PHE A 24 0.98 5.25 16.01
CA PHE A 24 -0.28 4.54 16.21
C PHE A 24 -1.44 5.21 15.47
N ILE A 25 -1.57 6.54 15.60
CA ILE A 25 -2.66 7.31 14.96
C ILE A 25 -2.60 7.19 13.42
N VAL A 26 -1.41 7.29 12.82
CA VAL A 26 -1.27 7.22 11.35
C VAL A 26 -1.46 5.82 10.78
N LEU A 27 -1.47 4.79 11.63
CA LEU A 27 -1.79 3.41 11.26
C LEU A 27 -3.25 3.04 11.53
N LEU A 28 -4.05 3.91 12.15
CA LEU A 28 -5.48 3.67 12.30
C LEU A 28 -6.13 3.56 10.91
N PRO A 29 -6.94 2.53 10.67
CA PRO A 29 -7.53 2.33 9.36
C PRO A 29 -8.57 3.40 9.05
N LEU A 30 -8.66 3.78 7.79
CA LEU A 30 -9.85 4.45 7.30
C LEU A 30 -11.04 3.49 7.37
N PRO A 31 -12.27 3.99 7.53
CA PRO A 31 -13.47 3.16 7.50
C PRO A 31 -13.50 2.24 6.28
N ASN A 32 -13.99 1.03 6.45
CA ASN A 32 -14.25 0.11 5.37
C ASN A 32 -15.72 0.23 4.96
N HIS A 33 -15.98 0.23 3.66
CA HIS A 33 -17.32 0.33 3.12
C HIS A 33 -17.55 -0.80 2.12
N SER A 34 -18.82 -1.08 1.81
CA SER A 34 -19.20 -1.95 0.71
C SER A 34 -19.98 -1.16 -0.31
N LEU A 35 -19.69 -1.35 -1.58
CA LEU A 35 -20.46 -0.76 -2.66
C LEU A 35 -21.83 -1.46 -2.72
N ARG A 36 -22.91 -0.68 -2.61
CA ARG A 36 -24.26 -1.20 -2.82
C ARG A 36 -24.54 -1.27 -4.30
N THR A 37 -25.15 -2.36 -4.77
CA THR A 37 -25.52 -2.56 -6.18
C THR A 37 -26.39 -1.42 -6.70
N SER A 38 -27.27 -0.86 -5.87
CA SER A 38 -28.11 0.31 -6.20
C SER A 38 -27.34 1.58 -6.51
N ASN A 39 -26.05 1.65 -6.12
CA ASN A 39 -25.20 2.82 -6.33
C ASN A 39 -24.25 2.65 -7.52
N GLU A 40 -24.34 1.54 -8.26
CA GLU A 40 -23.53 1.31 -9.44
C GLU A 40 -23.90 2.30 -10.56
N ARG A 41 -22.89 2.88 -11.18
CA ARG A 41 -23.05 3.82 -12.30
C ARG A 41 -23.01 3.06 -13.62
N SER A 42 -23.94 3.32 -14.52
CA SER A 42 -23.99 2.67 -15.84
C SER A 42 -22.75 2.94 -16.71
N THR A 43 -22.04 4.03 -16.45
CA THR A 43 -20.82 4.42 -17.18
C THR A 43 -19.55 3.73 -16.65
N ILE A 44 -19.63 2.98 -15.56
CA ILE A 44 -18.49 2.31 -14.93
C ILE A 44 -18.59 0.81 -15.09
N ARG A 45 -17.51 0.20 -15.57
CA ARG A 45 -17.41 -1.26 -15.61
C ARG A 45 -16.89 -1.76 -14.25
N TYR A 46 -17.75 -2.35 -13.47
CA TYR A 46 -17.39 -2.95 -12.19
C TYR A 46 -16.83 -4.36 -12.39
N SER A 47 -15.85 -4.72 -11.56
CA SER A 47 -15.15 -6.00 -11.61
C SER A 47 -14.95 -6.55 -10.20
N GLU A 48 -15.02 -7.86 -10.04
CA GLU A 48 -14.68 -8.56 -8.79
C GLU A 48 -13.17 -8.62 -8.54
N THR A 49 -12.35 -8.20 -9.51
CA THR A 49 -10.90 -8.12 -9.35
C THR A 49 -10.55 -6.97 -8.41
N PRO A 50 -10.00 -7.24 -7.21
CA PRO A 50 -9.66 -6.19 -6.26
C PRO A 50 -8.45 -5.40 -6.71
N THR A 51 -8.33 -4.18 -6.18
CA THR A 51 -7.16 -3.33 -6.36
C THR A 51 -6.40 -3.23 -5.04
N VAL A 52 -5.17 -3.72 -5.02
CA VAL A 52 -4.25 -3.63 -3.88
C VAL A 52 -3.48 -2.32 -3.96
N MET A 53 -3.54 -1.52 -2.89
CA MET A 53 -2.89 -0.21 -2.79
C MET A 53 -1.67 -0.31 -1.88
N ILE A 54 -0.48 -0.06 -2.42
CA ILE A 54 0.81 -0.25 -1.75
C ILE A 54 1.47 1.11 -1.54
N PRO A 55 1.67 1.56 -0.28
CA PRO A 55 2.26 2.85 0.02
C PRO A 55 3.77 2.84 -0.22
N GLY A 56 4.36 4.02 -0.46
CA GLY A 56 5.81 4.19 -0.49
C GLY A 56 6.42 4.36 0.91
N TRP A 57 7.72 4.65 0.96
CA TRP A 57 8.47 4.90 2.19
C TRP A 57 7.78 5.94 3.08
N GLY A 58 7.70 5.68 4.38
CA GLY A 58 6.98 6.51 5.34
C GLY A 58 5.47 6.57 5.12
N GLY A 59 4.96 5.86 4.09
CA GLY A 59 3.54 5.85 3.75
C GLY A 59 2.70 5.17 4.83
N ASN A 60 1.50 5.69 4.99
CA ASN A 60 0.56 5.31 6.04
C ASN A 60 -0.89 5.43 5.53
N THR A 61 -1.86 5.40 6.42
CA THR A 61 -3.29 5.50 6.11
C THR A 61 -3.64 6.71 5.24
N THR A 62 -2.88 7.81 5.36
CA THR A 62 -3.18 9.06 4.63
C THR A 62 -2.72 9.04 3.18
N THR A 63 -1.79 8.15 2.81
CA THR A 63 -1.20 8.06 1.46
C THR A 63 -2.26 8.05 0.37
N TYR A 64 -3.28 7.21 0.52
CA TYR A 64 -4.36 7.08 -0.46
C TYR A 64 -5.69 7.71 -0.05
N ARG A 65 -5.75 8.43 1.07
CA ARG A 65 -7.00 8.96 1.65
C ARG A 65 -7.80 9.80 0.65
N ARG A 66 -7.16 10.72 -0.07
CA ARG A 66 -7.86 11.60 -1.03
C ARG A 66 -8.40 10.80 -2.21
N MET A 67 -7.61 9.89 -2.76
CA MET A 67 -8.01 9.04 -3.88
C MET A 67 -9.16 8.09 -3.47
N THR A 68 -9.02 7.42 -2.33
CA THR A 68 -10.06 6.53 -1.80
C THR A 68 -11.38 7.26 -1.60
N ARG A 69 -11.36 8.42 -0.92
CA ARG A 69 -12.56 9.25 -0.73
C ARG A 69 -13.19 9.72 -2.05
N TYR A 70 -12.36 10.05 -3.03
CA TYR A 70 -12.87 10.42 -4.35
C TYR A 70 -13.59 9.26 -5.02
N PHE A 71 -13.00 8.06 -5.01
CA PHE A 71 -13.61 6.87 -5.58
C PHE A 71 -14.90 6.49 -4.87
N GLU A 72 -14.91 6.55 -3.55
CA GLU A 72 -16.10 6.27 -2.73
C GLU A 72 -17.22 7.29 -3.00
N LYS A 73 -16.90 8.59 -2.98
CA LYS A 73 -17.86 9.65 -3.26
C LYS A 73 -18.53 9.53 -4.63
N HIS A 74 -17.79 9.04 -5.61
CA HIS A 74 -18.27 8.89 -6.99
C HIS A 74 -18.75 7.47 -7.33
N ASN A 75 -18.82 6.57 -6.35
CA ASN A 75 -19.19 5.17 -6.52
C ASN A 75 -18.32 4.42 -7.54
N TYR A 76 -17.03 4.76 -7.66
CA TYR A 76 -16.10 4.08 -8.56
C TYR A 76 -15.53 2.81 -7.91
N ALA A 77 -15.20 2.87 -6.65
CA ALA A 77 -14.63 1.79 -5.86
C ALA A 77 -14.85 2.05 -4.36
N GLN A 78 -14.72 1.01 -3.55
CA GLN A 78 -14.89 1.09 -2.10
C GLN A 78 -13.73 0.40 -1.39
N LYS A 79 -13.19 1.04 -0.33
CA LYS A 79 -12.20 0.40 0.51
C LYS A 79 -12.88 -0.60 1.45
N VAL A 80 -12.62 -1.87 1.22
CA VAL A 80 -13.25 -2.98 1.96
C VAL A 80 -12.33 -3.60 3.00
N MET A 81 -11.00 -3.45 2.82
CA MET A 81 -10.03 -4.10 3.68
C MET A 81 -8.80 -3.24 3.89
N THR A 82 -8.22 -3.35 5.09
CA THR A 82 -6.87 -2.92 5.41
C THR A 82 -6.04 -4.12 5.83
N VAL A 83 -4.82 -4.21 5.34
CA VAL A 83 -3.88 -5.27 5.66
C VAL A 83 -2.66 -4.64 6.31
N TRP A 84 -2.38 -4.98 7.57
CA TRP A 84 -1.17 -4.55 8.28
C TRP A 84 -0.15 -5.67 8.27
N VAL A 85 1.10 -5.30 8.07
CA VAL A 85 2.21 -6.22 8.18
C VAL A 85 3.27 -5.68 9.14
N SER A 86 3.68 -6.54 10.09
CA SER A 86 4.73 -6.21 11.05
C SER A 86 6.12 -6.35 10.41
N PRO A 87 7.17 -5.76 11.03
CA PRO A 87 8.55 -5.98 10.61
C PRO A 87 8.96 -7.46 10.55
N THR A 88 8.34 -8.30 11.37
CA THR A 88 8.59 -9.75 11.39
C THR A 88 7.79 -10.53 10.34
N GLY A 89 6.99 -9.85 9.51
CA GLY A 89 6.17 -10.47 8.48
C GLY A 89 4.82 -11.02 8.97
N THR A 90 4.44 -10.76 10.23
CA THR A 90 3.09 -11.12 10.72
C THR A 90 2.06 -10.22 10.06
N VAL A 91 1.06 -10.82 9.41
CA VAL A 91 0.02 -10.10 8.67
C VAL A 91 -1.30 -10.15 9.46
N LYS A 92 -1.93 -8.99 9.62
CA LYS A 92 -3.28 -8.83 10.20
C LYS A 92 -4.19 -8.12 9.20
N THR A 93 -5.48 -8.45 9.22
CA THR A 93 -6.48 -7.87 8.33
C THR A 93 -7.60 -7.24 9.14
N GLY A 94 -8.13 -6.13 8.66
CA GLY A 94 -9.33 -5.49 9.17
C GLY A 94 -10.28 -5.20 8.02
N GLY A 95 -11.56 -5.47 8.21
CA GLY A 95 -12.54 -5.57 7.15
C GLY A 95 -12.52 -6.94 6.48
N ASP A 96 -13.31 -7.10 5.45
CA ASP A 96 -13.46 -8.39 4.78
C ASP A 96 -13.62 -8.24 3.26
N PHE A 97 -13.07 -9.21 2.53
CA PHE A 97 -13.16 -9.27 1.08
C PHE A 97 -14.12 -10.41 0.69
N HIS A 98 -15.38 -10.05 0.44
CA HIS A 98 -16.40 -10.95 -0.04
C HIS A 98 -16.61 -10.87 -1.56
N GLN A 99 -15.54 -10.77 -2.34
CA GLN A 99 -15.59 -10.63 -3.80
C GLN A 99 -16.46 -9.45 -4.27
N GLN A 100 -16.49 -8.40 -3.48
CA GLN A 100 -17.23 -7.18 -3.82
C GLN A 100 -16.62 -6.49 -5.03
N LYS A 101 -17.47 -5.92 -5.86
CA LYS A 101 -17.04 -5.23 -7.08
C LYS A 101 -16.19 -3.99 -6.76
N ASN A 102 -15.14 -3.77 -7.56
CA ASN A 102 -14.21 -2.65 -7.46
C ASN A 102 -13.67 -2.41 -6.04
N SER A 103 -13.35 -3.51 -5.34
CA SER A 103 -12.81 -3.47 -3.99
C SER A 103 -11.40 -2.89 -3.95
N LEU A 104 -11.15 -2.01 -2.98
CA LEU A 104 -9.82 -1.50 -2.65
C LEU A 104 -9.32 -2.17 -1.36
N ILE A 105 -8.10 -2.70 -1.41
CA ILE A 105 -7.40 -3.31 -0.29
C ILE A 105 -6.17 -2.46 0.00
N GLN A 106 -6.11 -1.84 1.16
CA GLN A 106 -4.99 -0.98 1.55
C GLN A 106 -3.95 -1.77 2.34
N VAL A 107 -2.71 -1.76 1.89
CA VAL A 107 -1.56 -2.31 2.63
C VAL A 107 -0.97 -1.21 3.52
N LEU A 108 -0.65 -1.56 4.75
CA LEU A 108 0.03 -0.70 5.72
C LEU A 108 1.17 -1.49 6.40
N TYR A 109 2.35 -0.93 6.38
CA TYR A 109 3.49 -1.45 7.13
C TYR A 109 3.49 -0.85 8.54
N ASN A 110 3.57 -1.67 9.58
CA ASN A 110 3.64 -1.19 10.96
C ASN A 110 4.92 -0.38 11.22
N TRP A 111 5.96 -0.66 10.44
CA TRP A 111 7.18 0.14 10.39
C TRP A 111 7.60 0.32 8.94
N ASN A 112 7.65 1.55 8.46
CA ASN A 112 7.88 1.88 7.05
C ASN A 112 8.97 2.96 6.87
N TYR A 113 10.03 2.90 7.69
CA TYR A 113 11.13 3.87 7.70
C TYR A 113 12.49 3.19 7.52
N ASN A 114 12.53 2.04 6.83
CA ASN A 114 13.77 1.33 6.56
C ASN A 114 14.62 2.08 5.53
N ALA A 115 15.94 1.97 5.65
CA ALA A 115 16.90 2.59 4.72
C ALA A 115 16.92 1.92 3.34
N SER A 116 16.32 0.73 3.21
CA SER A 116 16.20 0.00 1.94
C SER A 116 14.81 -0.64 1.82
N TYR A 117 14.43 -1.03 0.60
CA TYR A 117 13.15 -1.68 0.31
C TYR A 117 13.10 -3.17 0.65
N HIS A 118 14.25 -3.82 0.91
CA HIS A 118 14.32 -5.27 1.09
C HIS A 118 13.42 -5.83 2.21
N PRO A 119 13.34 -5.22 3.40
CA PRO A 119 12.43 -5.71 4.43
C PRO A 119 10.96 -5.69 3.96
N GLN A 120 10.54 -4.63 3.27
CA GLN A 120 9.18 -4.49 2.77
C GLN A 120 8.90 -5.48 1.63
N VAL A 121 9.89 -5.85 0.81
CA VAL A 121 9.72 -6.92 -0.20
C VAL A 121 9.28 -8.22 0.46
N HIS A 122 9.94 -8.65 1.54
CA HIS A 122 9.55 -9.84 2.28
C HIS A 122 8.15 -9.70 2.92
N GLN A 123 7.88 -8.55 3.52
CA GLN A 123 6.59 -8.27 4.15
C GLN A 123 5.46 -8.28 3.12
N LEU A 124 5.67 -7.63 1.97
CA LEU A 124 4.69 -7.60 0.89
C LEU A 124 4.45 -8.97 0.27
N THR A 125 5.50 -9.77 0.11
CA THR A 125 5.37 -11.17 -0.32
C THR A 125 4.42 -11.93 0.61
N ARG A 126 4.55 -11.78 1.92
CA ARG A 126 3.64 -12.40 2.92
C ARG A 126 2.21 -11.89 2.80
N VAL A 127 2.05 -10.59 2.57
CA VAL A 127 0.72 -9.99 2.34
C VAL A 127 0.06 -10.61 1.11
N LEU A 128 0.77 -10.66 -0.03
CA LEU A 128 0.22 -11.19 -1.27
C LEU A 128 -0.10 -12.70 -1.16
N GLN A 129 0.75 -13.48 -0.49
CA GLN A 129 0.46 -14.88 -0.18
C GLN A 129 -0.81 -15.02 0.65
N LEU A 130 -0.96 -14.25 1.73
CA LEU A 130 -2.17 -14.28 2.57
C LEU A 130 -3.42 -13.90 1.78
N LEU A 131 -3.35 -12.89 0.91
CA LEU A 131 -4.48 -12.49 0.06
C LEU A 131 -4.89 -13.63 -0.88
N HIS A 132 -3.93 -14.37 -1.43
CA HIS A 132 -4.21 -15.58 -2.23
C HIS A 132 -4.80 -16.71 -1.38
N ASP A 133 -4.10 -17.10 -0.32
CA ASP A 133 -4.40 -18.33 0.43
C ASP A 133 -5.68 -18.22 1.23
N ARG A 134 -5.89 -17.09 1.91
CA ARG A 134 -7.04 -16.88 2.80
C ARG A 134 -8.26 -16.29 2.09
N TYR A 135 -8.04 -15.37 1.15
CA TYR A 135 -9.13 -14.64 0.49
C TYR A 135 -9.37 -15.09 -0.95
N HIS A 136 -8.62 -16.11 -1.40
CA HIS A 136 -8.74 -16.74 -2.72
C HIS A 136 -8.60 -15.73 -3.89
N ILE A 137 -7.78 -14.69 -3.69
CA ILE A 137 -7.53 -13.68 -4.70
C ILE A 137 -6.54 -14.24 -5.72
N LYS A 138 -7.06 -14.71 -6.86
CA LYS A 138 -6.29 -15.25 -7.99
C LYS A 138 -5.99 -14.20 -9.06
N ARG A 139 -6.65 -13.04 -9.02
CA ARG A 139 -6.46 -11.92 -9.95
C ARG A 139 -6.53 -10.62 -9.16
N MET A 140 -5.63 -9.68 -9.45
CA MET A 140 -5.66 -8.37 -8.81
C MET A 140 -5.18 -7.26 -9.74
N ASN A 141 -5.61 -6.05 -9.43
CA ASN A 141 -4.97 -4.81 -9.87
C ASN A 141 -4.07 -4.30 -8.76
N VAL A 142 -3.08 -3.49 -9.13
CA VAL A 142 -2.16 -2.87 -8.16
C VAL A 142 -2.10 -1.38 -8.43
N ILE A 143 -2.13 -0.59 -7.37
CA ILE A 143 -1.73 0.82 -7.36
C ILE A 143 -0.59 0.93 -6.35
N ALA A 144 0.59 1.31 -6.80
CA ALA A 144 1.75 1.43 -5.94
C ALA A 144 2.39 2.83 -6.07
N HIS A 145 2.75 3.42 -4.94
CA HIS A 145 3.32 4.76 -4.88
C HIS A 145 4.79 4.69 -4.47
N SER A 146 5.66 5.45 -5.18
CA SER A 146 7.07 5.61 -4.83
C SER A 146 7.75 4.25 -4.60
N TYR A 147 8.50 4.08 -3.51
CA TYR A 147 9.16 2.82 -3.13
C TYR A 147 8.23 1.61 -3.05
N GLY A 148 6.93 1.81 -2.79
CA GLY A 148 5.95 0.72 -2.83
C GLY A 148 5.84 0.04 -4.19
N GLY A 149 6.14 0.75 -5.27
CA GLY A 149 6.26 0.16 -6.61
C GLY A 149 7.51 -0.69 -6.75
N THR A 150 8.66 -0.22 -6.25
CA THR A 150 9.91 -0.99 -6.18
C THR A 150 9.71 -2.27 -5.38
N GLU A 151 9.14 -2.15 -4.19
CA GLU A 151 8.81 -3.28 -3.31
C GLU A 151 7.91 -4.31 -4.01
N PHE A 152 6.87 -3.83 -4.71
CA PHE A 152 5.95 -4.69 -5.44
C PHE A 152 6.63 -5.42 -6.60
N ILE A 153 7.44 -4.73 -7.40
CA ILE A 153 8.16 -5.32 -8.51
C ILE A 153 9.07 -6.45 -8.00
N HIS A 154 9.87 -6.17 -6.98
CA HIS A 154 10.78 -7.16 -6.42
C HIS A 154 10.05 -8.32 -5.73
N ALA A 155 8.96 -8.06 -5.00
CA ALA A 155 8.16 -9.10 -4.36
C ALA A 155 7.50 -10.04 -5.38
N TYR A 156 6.86 -9.46 -6.40
CA TYR A 156 6.14 -10.23 -7.41
C TYR A 156 7.08 -10.91 -8.40
N MET A 157 8.04 -10.17 -8.98
CA MET A 157 8.98 -10.73 -9.95
C MET A 157 9.99 -11.69 -9.33
N GLY A 158 10.34 -11.50 -8.05
CA GLY A 158 11.22 -12.40 -7.31
C GLY A 158 10.55 -13.69 -6.86
N SER A 159 9.24 -13.84 -6.99
CA SER A 159 8.49 -15.01 -6.52
C SER A 159 7.76 -15.74 -7.64
N LYS A 160 8.34 -16.85 -8.13
CA LYS A 160 7.68 -17.73 -9.11
C LYS A 160 6.31 -18.24 -8.60
N GLN A 161 6.19 -18.43 -7.29
CA GLN A 161 4.94 -18.87 -6.68
C GLN A 161 3.86 -17.81 -6.79
N LEU A 162 4.14 -16.55 -6.45
CA LEU A 162 3.17 -15.46 -6.62
C LEU A 162 2.75 -15.26 -8.07
N GLN A 163 3.68 -15.39 -9.01
CA GLN A 163 3.38 -15.28 -10.46
C GLN A 163 2.48 -16.42 -10.93
N LYS A 164 2.60 -17.61 -10.35
CA LYS A 164 1.73 -18.75 -10.64
C LYS A 164 0.34 -18.57 -10.03
N ASP A 165 0.28 -18.07 -8.79
CA ASP A 165 -0.94 -18.06 -7.97
C ASP A 165 -1.81 -16.83 -8.25
N ILE A 166 -1.19 -15.70 -8.62
CA ILE A 166 -1.86 -14.41 -8.77
C ILE A 166 -1.61 -13.80 -10.13
N GLN A 167 -2.65 -13.66 -10.93
CA GLN A 167 -2.61 -12.97 -12.21
C GLN A 167 -2.76 -11.45 -12.01
N LEU A 168 -1.80 -10.67 -12.47
CA LEU A 168 -1.92 -9.21 -12.56
C LEU A 168 -2.80 -8.80 -13.73
N ARG A 169 -3.79 -7.96 -13.50
CA ARG A 169 -4.68 -7.43 -14.54
C ARG A 169 -4.27 -6.04 -14.97
N LYS A 170 -4.07 -5.14 -14.02
CA LYS A 170 -3.62 -3.76 -14.24
C LYS A 170 -2.66 -3.37 -13.13
N VAL A 171 -1.62 -2.63 -13.50
CA VAL A 171 -0.66 -2.06 -12.56
C VAL A 171 -0.52 -0.58 -12.86
N VAL A 172 -0.67 0.23 -11.83
CA VAL A 172 -0.49 1.68 -11.89
C VAL A 172 0.63 2.07 -10.93
N PHE A 173 1.69 2.66 -11.45
CA PHE A 173 2.80 3.18 -10.70
C PHE A 173 2.72 4.70 -10.60
N LEU A 174 2.76 5.21 -9.38
CA LEU A 174 2.70 6.63 -9.06
C LEU A 174 4.07 7.08 -8.51
N GLY A 175 4.89 7.73 -9.35
CA GLY A 175 6.21 8.23 -8.96
C GLY A 175 7.19 7.15 -8.47
N VAL A 176 7.18 5.99 -9.12
CA VAL A 176 8.06 4.85 -8.77
C VAL A 176 9.47 5.11 -9.30
N PRO A 177 10.55 4.91 -8.50
CA PRO A 177 11.93 5.05 -8.97
C PRO A 177 12.26 3.91 -9.93
N VAL A 178 12.40 4.25 -11.23
CA VAL A 178 12.54 3.26 -12.31
C VAL A 178 13.89 2.54 -12.22
N GLU A 179 14.97 3.26 -11.95
CA GLU A 179 16.31 2.67 -11.90
C GLU A 179 16.45 1.60 -10.83
N GLU A 180 16.00 1.86 -9.62
CA GLU A 180 16.02 0.90 -8.52
C GLU A 180 15.05 -0.24 -8.72
N SER A 181 13.93 0.02 -9.39
CA SER A 181 12.87 -0.96 -9.59
C SER A 181 13.21 -1.99 -10.68
N PHE A 182 13.84 -1.53 -11.75
CA PHE A 182 14.11 -2.36 -12.94
C PHE A 182 15.59 -2.58 -13.23
N GLY A 183 16.49 -1.98 -12.44
CA GLY A 183 17.93 -2.08 -12.66
C GLY A 183 18.42 -1.40 -13.96
N VAL A 184 17.62 -0.50 -14.53
CA VAL A 184 17.89 0.16 -15.80
C VAL A 184 18.26 1.62 -15.54
N LYS A 185 19.45 2.03 -15.98
CA LYS A 185 19.82 3.47 -15.97
C LYS A 185 19.02 4.21 -17.02
N VAL A 186 18.14 5.13 -16.59
CA VAL A 186 17.39 6.00 -17.48
C VAL A 186 18.28 7.16 -17.91
N LYS A 187 18.67 7.22 -19.20
CA LYS A 187 19.28 8.42 -19.75
C LYS A 187 18.22 9.50 -19.90
N PHE A 188 18.38 10.61 -19.20
CA PHE A 188 17.52 11.76 -19.39
C PHE A 188 17.65 12.26 -20.82
N VAL A 189 16.55 12.23 -21.60
CA VAL A 189 16.50 12.78 -22.95
C VAL A 189 15.84 14.16 -22.87
N PRO A 190 16.59 15.25 -23.03
CA PRO A 190 16.09 16.61 -22.79
C PRO A 190 14.92 17.05 -23.69
N ASN A 191 14.59 16.30 -24.73
CA ASN A 191 13.64 16.71 -25.78
C ASN A 191 12.25 16.05 -25.67
N LEU A 192 11.91 15.32 -24.62
CA LEU A 192 10.58 14.73 -24.45
C LEU A 192 9.44 15.76 -24.22
N ASN A 193 9.78 17.04 -23.96
CA ASN A 193 8.78 18.10 -23.78
C ASN A 193 8.43 18.91 -25.04
N ARG A 194 8.85 18.50 -26.23
CA ARG A 194 8.49 19.16 -27.51
C ARG A 194 7.52 18.35 -28.38
N GLY A 195 6.79 17.45 -27.79
CA GLY A 195 5.61 16.89 -28.43
C GLY A 195 4.48 17.90 -28.29
N GLY A 196 4.29 18.75 -29.29
CA GLY A 196 3.15 19.63 -29.36
C GLY A 196 1.84 18.82 -29.35
N LEU A 197 0.87 19.36 -28.64
CA LEU A 197 -0.54 19.09 -28.80
C LEU A 197 -1.03 19.64 -30.15
#